data_d2715201c39e00983565cf9bc49e4795
#
_entry.id   d2715201c39e00983565cf9bc49e4795
#
_cell.length_a   1.000
_cell.length_b   1.000
_cell.length_c   1.000
_cell.angle_alpha   90.00
_cell.angle_beta   90.00
_cell.angle_gamma   90.00
#
_symmetry.space_group_name_H-M   'P 1'
#
loop_
_entity.id
_entity.type
_entity.pdbx_description
1 polymer ?
#
loop_
_entity_poly.entity_id
_entity_poly.type
_entity_poly.pdbx_seq_one_letter_code
_entity_poly.pdbx_strand_id
1 'polypeptide(L)'
;MRISAKLITYLVNDGQIVLPYKDGEKHPWGKGWQDSEGITIKDLQSGGAEWMEKNNMGAGLMPTGNWGWFDVDCDHGGNINAKDVFEPLVELLGNGDKQVGSKILHSTLLARKPNSSNFHIYFRTPNLTPIRFTGSNAIFPKIEFSNYQSPVRISDYNFLNLDYSKSFLSNMAELPTHVSELFEQVNYEKNKQDVTTNQIKFWEKPNKNVTDNISADERLSRYLSKVTPPEEGTRHNTYRRLLFTLVKKDDFDYKTVRQTLINWDKVNGVNQQGLDPDGFWSALTPVD
;
A
#
# COMPACT_ATOMS: atom_id res chain seq x y z
N MET A 1 12.18 -20.01 -11.84
CA MET A 1 12.41 -21.06 -10.82
C MET A 1 11.04 -21.50 -10.31
N ARG A 2 10.85 -22.80 -10.13
CA ARG A 2 9.53 -23.36 -9.71
C ARG A 2 9.32 -23.11 -8.21
N ILE A 3 8.13 -22.66 -7.86
CA ILE A 3 7.73 -22.70 -6.45
C ILE A 3 7.41 -24.15 -6.07
N SER A 4 7.80 -24.57 -4.87
CA SER A 4 7.48 -25.93 -4.42
C SER A 4 6.05 -26.01 -3.88
N ALA A 5 5.34 -27.10 -4.20
CA ALA A 5 4.03 -27.39 -3.62
C ALA A 5 4.09 -27.38 -2.08
N LYS A 6 5.19 -27.89 -1.50
CA LYS A 6 5.42 -27.88 -0.04
C LYS A 6 5.34 -26.46 0.54
N LEU A 7 5.97 -25.47 -0.11
CA LEU A 7 5.96 -24.08 0.36
C LEU A 7 4.55 -23.47 0.26
N ILE A 8 3.87 -23.69 -0.86
CA ILE A 8 2.48 -23.22 -1.02
C ILE A 8 1.58 -23.81 0.06
N THR A 9 1.63 -25.13 0.24
CA THR A 9 0.83 -25.84 1.25
C THR A 9 1.10 -25.33 2.66
N TYR A 10 2.36 -25.11 3.00
CA TYR A 10 2.74 -24.55 4.29
C TYR A 10 2.12 -23.15 4.50
N LEU A 11 2.27 -22.25 3.55
CA LEU A 11 1.82 -20.87 3.65
C LEU A 11 0.28 -20.77 3.74
N VAL A 12 -0.43 -21.52 2.91
CA VAL A 12 -1.90 -21.53 2.91
C VAL A 12 -2.45 -22.14 4.20
N ASN A 13 -1.86 -23.23 4.70
CA ASN A 13 -2.26 -23.84 5.99
C ASN A 13 -1.98 -22.92 7.19
N ASP A 14 -0.98 -22.02 7.06
CA ASP A 14 -0.69 -20.99 8.06
C ASP A 14 -1.57 -19.72 7.90
N GLY A 15 -2.56 -19.75 7.01
CA GLY A 15 -3.49 -18.65 6.79
C GLY A 15 -2.93 -17.48 5.99
N GLN A 16 -1.80 -17.67 5.30
CA GLN A 16 -1.25 -16.63 4.44
C GLN A 16 -2.00 -16.58 3.10
N ILE A 17 -2.21 -15.38 2.58
CA ILE A 17 -2.82 -15.17 1.26
C ILE A 17 -1.75 -15.40 0.18
N VAL A 18 -1.85 -16.53 -0.52
CA VAL A 18 -0.95 -16.91 -1.61
C VAL A 18 -1.64 -16.65 -2.94
N LEU A 19 -1.09 -15.74 -3.74
CA LEU A 19 -1.62 -15.38 -5.04
C LEU A 19 -0.85 -16.09 -6.16
N PRO A 20 -1.53 -16.73 -7.11
CA PRO A 20 -0.88 -17.34 -8.27
C PRO A 20 -0.40 -16.27 -9.25
N TYR A 21 0.74 -16.53 -9.91
CA TYR A 21 1.29 -15.74 -11.00
C TYR A 21 1.50 -16.63 -12.23
N LYS A 22 1.20 -16.12 -13.40
CA LYS A 22 1.69 -16.76 -14.62
C LYS A 22 3.20 -16.58 -14.75
N ASP A 23 3.86 -17.52 -15.40
CA ASP A 23 5.29 -17.42 -15.65
C ASP A 23 5.62 -16.13 -16.43
N GLY A 24 6.64 -15.40 -15.95
CA GLY A 24 7.06 -14.11 -16.53
C GLY A 24 6.20 -12.89 -16.18
N GLU A 25 5.01 -13.05 -15.61
CA GLU A 25 4.14 -11.93 -15.27
C GLU A 25 4.62 -11.19 -14.01
N LYS A 26 4.44 -9.86 -14.02
CA LYS A 26 4.79 -9.01 -12.85
C LYS A 26 3.66 -8.89 -11.83
N HIS A 27 2.45 -9.27 -12.20
CA HIS A 27 1.25 -9.12 -11.37
C HIS A 27 0.59 -10.48 -11.15
N PRO A 28 -0.16 -10.65 -10.03
CA PRO A 28 -0.94 -11.84 -9.81
C PRO A 28 -1.91 -12.13 -10.95
N TRP A 29 -2.20 -13.40 -11.15
CA TRP A 29 -3.11 -13.85 -12.19
C TRP A 29 -4.56 -13.52 -11.84
N GLY A 30 -5.27 -12.91 -12.78
CA GLY A 30 -6.67 -12.53 -12.64
C GLY A 30 -6.88 -11.04 -12.35
N LYS A 31 -8.10 -10.58 -12.62
CA LYS A 31 -8.54 -9.22 -12.26
C LYS A 31 -9.04 -9.22 -10.81
N GLY A 32 -8.85 -8.11 -10.11
CA GLY A 32 -9.35 -7.97 -8.73
C GLY A 32 -8.55 -8.78 -7.70
N TRP A 33 -7.30 -9.11 -7.98
CA TRP A 33 -6.44 -9.87 -7.07
C TRP A 33 -6.24 -9.18 -5.71
N GLN A 34 -6.47 -7.87 -5.63
CA GLN A 34 -6.39 -7.09 -4.39
C GLN A 34 -7.40 -7.55 -3.33
N ASP A 35 -8.56 -8.03 -3.78
CA ASP A 35 -9.65 -8.51 -2.93
C ASP A 35 -9.76 -10.05 -2.94
N SER A 36 -8.76 -10.74 -3.55
CA SER A 36 -8.75 -12.19 -3.66
C SER A 36 -8.31 -12.83 -2.34
N GLU A 37 -8.98 -13.92 -1.97
CA GLU A 37 -8.55 -14.80 -0.88
C GLU A 37 -7.29 -15.61 -1.26
N GLY A 38 -6.86 -15.55 -2.53
CA GLY A 38 -5.75 -16.34 -3.04
C GLY A 38 -6.10 -17.82 -3.16
N ILE A 39 -5.08 -18.67 -3.00
CA ILE A 39 -5.24 -20.13 -2.96
C ILE A 39 -5.84 -20.52 -1.61
N THR A 40 -6.94 -21.25 -1.65
CA THR A 40 -7.67 -21.69 -0.45
C THR A 40 -7.26 -23.11 -0.02
N ILE A 41 -7.63 -23.50 1.20
CA ILE A 41 -7.48 -24.90 1.69
C ILE A 41 -8.22 -25.88 0.77
N LYS A 42 -9.38 -25.49 0.21
CA LYS A 42 -10.13 -26.31 -0.73
C LYS A 42 -9.35 -26.56 -2.03
N ASP A 43 -8.63 -25.53 -2.51
CA ASP A 43 -7.76 -25.67 -3.68
C ASP A 43 -6.60 -26.62 -3.39
N LEU A 44 -6.01 -26.56 -2.19
CA LEU A 44 -4.98 -27.52 -1.76
C LEU A 44 -5.49 -28.96 -1.76
N GLN A 45 -6.69 -29.18 -1.19
CA GLN A 45 -7.33 -30.50 -1.15
C GLN A 45 -7.63 -31.05 -2.56
N SER A 46 -7.78 -30.16 -3.54
CA SER A 46 -7.99 -30.49 -4.94
C SER A 46 -6.69 -30.60 -5.76
N GLY A 47 -5.52 -30.59 -5.10
CA GLY A 47 -4.21 -30.69 -5.76
C GLY A 47 -3.72 -29.38 -6.40
N GLY A 48 -4.21 -28.23 -5.92
CA GLY A 48 -3.87 -26.91 -6.50
C GLY A 48 -2.40 -26.55 -6.38
N ALA A 49 -1.74 -26.92 -5.28
CA ALA A 49 -0.31 -26.65 -5.07
C ALA A 49 0.56 -27.46 -6.05
N GLU A 50 0.28 -28.73 -6.21
CA GLU A 50 0.96 -29.63 -7.15
C GLU A 50 0.69 -29.21 -8.60
N TRP A 51 -0.54 -28.75 -8.88
CA TRP A 51 -0.89 -28.21 -10.19
C TRP A 51 -0.05 -26.96 -10.53
N MET A 52 0.11 -26.04 -9.58
CA MET A 52 0.94 -24.85 -9.76
C MET A 52 2.41 -25.22 -10.02
N GLU A 53 2.97 -26.14 -9.23
CA GLU A 53 4.34 -26.61 -9.40
C GLU A 53 4.54 -27.27 -10.77
N LYS A 54 3.62 -28.15 -11.17
CA LYS A 54 3.64 -28.84 -12.46
C LYS A 54 3.55 -27.89 -13.66
N ASN A 55 2.75 -26.82 -13.54
CA ASN A 55 2.52 -25.86 -14.61
C ASN A 55 3.47 -24.66 -14.56
N ASN A 56 4.54 -24.70 -13.75
CA ASN A 56 5.51 -23.64 -13.58
C ASN A 56 4.87 -22.28 -13.20
N MET A 57 3.77 -22.32 -12.46
CA MET A 57 3.17 -21.10 -11.95
C MET A 57 4.09 -20.44 -10.91
N GLY A 58 4.12 -19.12 -10.92
CA GLY A 58 4.71 -18.36 -9.85
C GLY A 58 3.73 -18.18 -8.69
N ALA A 59 4.23 -17.72 -7.57
CA ALA A 59 3.40 -17.32 -6.43
C ALA A 59 3.92 -16.04 -5.79
N GLY A 60 3.01 -15.29 -5.19
CA GLY A 60 3.29 -14.15 -4.33
C GLY A 60 2.52 -14.23 -3.03
N LEU A 61 3.01 -13.55 -2.02
CA LEU A 61 2.36 -13.39 -0.73
C LEU A 61 1.76 -11.99 -0.61
N MET A 62 0.54 -11.91 -0.12
CA MET A 62 -0.15 -10.65 0.15
C MET A 62 -0.02 -10.29 1.62
N PRO A 63 0.65 -9.19 1.99
CA PRO A 63 0.65 -8.72 3.37
C PRO A 63 -0.73 -8.15 3.74
N THR A 64 -1.15 -8.51 4.96
CA THR A 64 -2.47 -8.14 5.51
C THR A 64 -2.38 -7.09 6.64
N GLY A 65 -1.22 -6.47 6.83
CA GLY A 65 -0.96 -5.51 7.89
C GLY A 65 -0.21 -6.09 9.10
N ASN A 66 -0.30 -7.40 9.34
CA ASN A 66 0.39 -8.06 10.46
C ASN A 66 1.89 -8.28 10.20
N TRP A 67 2.30 -8.19 8.96
CA TRP A 67 3.68 -8.28 8.52
C TRP A 67 3.90 -7.39 7.29
N GLY A 68 5.15 -7.02 7.10
CA GLY A 68 5.61 -6.26 5.96
C GLY A 68 6.95 -6.78 5.46
N TRP A 69 7.39 -6.27 4.34
CA TRP A 69 8.61 -6.69 3.70
C TRP A 69 9.37 -5.52 3.10
N PHE A 70 10.69 -5.60 3.17
CA PHE A 70 11.59 -4.75 2.40
C PHE A 70 11.95 -5.46 1.11
N ASP A 71 11.90 -4.75 -0.01
CA ASP A 71 12.53 -5.14 -1.27
C ASP A 71 13.86 -4.41 -1.38
N VAL A 72 14.93 -5.17 -1.36
CA VAL A 72 16.29 -4.64 -1.50
C VAL A 72 16.80 -5.01 -2.88
N ASP A 73 16.72 -4.06 -3.82
CA ASP A 73 17.10 -4.24 -5.22
C ASP A 73 18.51 -3.72 -5.49
N CYS A 74 19.51 -4.60 -5.40
CA CYS A 74 20.90 -4.28 -5.64
C CYS A 74 21.32 -4.36 -7.12
N ASP A 75 20.51 -4.98 -7.99
CA ASP A 75 20.88 -5.24 -9.38
C ASP A 75 20.42 -4.14 -10.35
N HIS A 76 19.47 -3.30 -9.93
CA HIS A 76 18.85 -2.33 -10.83
C HIS A 76 19.71 -1.08 -11.01
N GLY A 77 20.22 -0.85 -12.22
CA GLY A 77 20.93 0.37 -12.58
C GLY A 77 22.46 0.30 -12.53
N GLY A 78 23.04 -0.88 -12.63
CA GLY A 78 24.49 -1.11 -12.80
C GLY A 78 25.32 -0.85 -11.51
N ASN A 79 26.50 -1.37 -11.45
CA ASN A 79 27.61 -1.19 -10.48
C ASN A 79 27.31 -0.61 -9.06
N ILE A 80 26.14 -0.87 -8.49
CA ILE A 80 25.86 -0.49 -7.12
C ILE A 80 26.42 -1.60 -6.22
N ASN A 81 27.30 -1.20 -5.29
CA ASN A 81 27.80 -2.11 -4.29
C ASN A 81 26.65 -2.51 -3.34
N ALA A 82 26.37 -3.81 -3.21
CA ALA A 82 25.35 -4.31 -2.31
C ALA A 82 25.52 -3.77 -0.87
N LYS A 83 26.75 -3.53 -0.45
CA LYS A 83 27.06 -2.92 0.85
C LYS A 83 26.44 -1.53 0.99
N ASP A 84 26.52 -0.71 -0.04
CA ASP A 84 26.01 0.68 0.00
C ASP A 84 24.47 0.72 0.07
N VAL A 85 23.80 -0.34 -0.37
CA VAL A 85 22.34 -0.48 -0.24
C VAL A 85 21.96 -1.02 1.15
N PHE A 86 22.71 -2.00 1.66
CA PHE A 86 22.40 -2.62 2.96
C PHE A 86 22.78 -1.77 4.17
N GLU A 87 23.86 -1.00 4.11
CA GLU A 87 24.32 -0.21 5.26
C GLU A 87 23.24 0.75 5.81
N PRO A 88 22.55 1.55 4.98
CA PRO A 88 21.47 2.41 5.48
C PRO A 88 20.34 1.63 6.17
N LEU A 89 19.99 0.45 5.66
CA LEU A 89 18.97 -0.40 6.28
C LEU A 89 19.45 -0.97 7.62
N VAL A 90 20.70 -1.43 7.69
CA VAL A 90 21.29 -1.94 8.94
C VAL A 90 21.37 -0.83 9.98
N GLU A 91 21.77 0.38 9.61
CA GLU A 91 21.79 1.54 10.51
C GLU A 91 20.37 1.90 10.99
N LEU A 92 19.39 1.90 10.08
CA LEU A 92 17.99 2.14 10.44
C LEU A 92 17.50 1.10 11.45
N LEU A 93 17.68 -0.18 11.18
CA LEU A 93 17.23 -1.26 12.07
C LEU A 93 17.89 -1.21 13.45
N GLY A 94 19.13 -0.77 13.51
CA GLY A 94 19.92 -0.67 14.74
C GLY A 94 19.85 0.68 15.45
N ASN A 95 19.02 1.63 14.98
CA ASN A 95 18.98 3.00 15.47
C ASN A 95 20.39 3.64 15.52
N GLY A 96 21.13 3.51 14.42
CA GLY A 96 22.51 3.98 14.30
C GLY A 96 23.59 2.96 14.72
N ASP A 97 23.25 1.90 15.45
CA ASP A 97 24.15 0.84 15.84
C ASP A 97 24.15 -0.31 14.79
N LYS A 98 25.19 -0.37 13.97
CA LYS A 98 25.32 -1.40 12.92
C LYS A 98 25.38 -2.83 13.46
N GLN A 99 25.90 -3.06 14.68
CA GLN A 99 25.95 -4.40 15.25
C GLN A 99 24.58 -4.87 15.68
N VAL A 100 23.79 -3.97 16.30
CA VAL A 100 22.41 -4.24 16.67
C VAL A 100 21.57 -4.47 15.41
N GLY A 101 21.67 -3.60 14.41
CA GLY A 101 20.93 -3.74 13.16
C GLY A 101 21.27 -5.03 12.41
N SER A 102 22.52 -5.42 12.37
CA SER A 102 22.97 -6.69 11.79
C SER A 102 22.36 -7.90 12.52
N LYS A 103 22.32 -7.89 13.85
CA LYS A 103 21.68 -8.96 14.65
C LYS A 103 20.18 -9.06 14.34
N ILE A 104 19.49 -7.92 14.26
CA ILE A 104 18.05 -7.88 13.89
C ILE A 104 17.86 -8.48 12.51
N LEU A 105 18.67 -8.07 11.52
CA LEU A 105 18.60 -8.59 10.15
C LEU A 105 18.81 -10.11 10.09
N HIS A 106 19.72 -10.66 10.87
CA HIS A 106 19.97 -12.10 10.93
C HIS A 106 18.90 -12.88 11.73
N SER A 107 18.11 -12.20 12.56
CA SER A 107 17.05 -12.83 13.37
C SER A 107 15.70 -12.88 12.68
N THR A 108 15.55 -12.25 11.51
CA THR A 108 14.29 -12.21 10.78
C THR A 108 14.31 -13.11 9.55
N LEU A 109 13.13 -13.31 8.95
CA LEU A 109 12.97 -14.12 7.74
C LEU A 109 13.56 -13.39 6.53
N LEU A 110 14.43 -14.05 5.82
CA LEU A 110 15.08 -13.57 4.61
C LEU A 110 14.77 -14.46 3.42
N ALA A 111 14.58 -13.86 2.26
CA ALA A 111 14.53 -14.58 1.00
C ALA A 111 15.49 -13.93 -0.01
N ARG A 112 16.31 -14.74 -0.68
CA ARG A 112 17.29 -14.30 -1.65
C ARG A 112 16.95 -14.77 -3.04
N LYS A 113 17.04 -13.89 -4.01
CA LYS A 113 16.94 -14.25 -5.42
C LYS A 113 18.22 -14.97 -5.85
N PRO A 114 18.16 -16.20 -6.40
CA PRO A 114 19.33 -16.92 -6.90
C PRO A 114 20.06 -16.14 -7.98
N ASN A 115 21.38 -16.20 -7.94
CA ASN A 115 22.26 -15.49 -8.91
C ASN A 115 22.06 -13.98 -8.98
N SER A 116 21.61 -13.38 -7.87
CA SER A 116 21.33 -11.96 -7.76
C SER A 116 21.71 -11.50 -6.36
N SER A 117 21.91 -10.19 -6.21
CA SER A 117 22.11 -9.55 -4.90
C SER A 117 20.82 -9.02 -4.29
N ASN A 118 19.65 -9.36 -4.88
CA ASN A 118 18.36 -8.90 -4.41
C ASN A 118 17.83 -9.77 -3.27
N PHE A 119 17.23 -9.10 -2.29
CA PHE A 119 16.65 -9.73 -1.09
C PHE A 119 15.27 -9.21 -0.81
N HIS A 120 14.43 -10.10 -0.25
CA HIS A 120 13.27 -9.71 0.51
C HIS A 120 13.54 -9.98 2.00
N ILE A 121 13.19 -9.03 2.84
CA ILE A 121 13.38 -9.08 4.29
C ILE A 121 12.03 -8.87 4.94
N TYR A 122 11.57 -9.83 5.73
CA TYR A 122 10.23 -9.86 6.27
C TYR A 122 10.24 -9.55 7.77
N PHE A 123 9.31 -8.71 8.20
CA PHE A 123 9.11 -8.35 9.60
C PHE A 123 7.65 -8.45 10.02
N ARG A 124 7.39 -8.82 11.25
CA ARG A 124 6.07 -8.61 11.85
C ARG A 124 5.85 -7.13 12.07
N THR A 125 4.63 -6.65 11.78
CA THR A 125 4.25 -5.23 11.90
C THR A 125 2.90 -5.10 12.62
N PRO A 126 2.73 -5.62 13.85
CA PRO A 126 1.42 -5.79 14.47
C PRO A 126 0.68 -4.46 14.74
N ASN A 127 1.41 -3.37 14.87
CA ASN A 127 0.86 -2.05 15.23
C ASN A 127 1.10 -0.98 14.17
N LEU A 128 1.61 -1.37 13.00
CA LEU A 128 1.90 -0.42 11.93
C LEU A 128 0.67 -0.24 11.04
N THR A 129 0.28 1.01 10.79
CA THR A 129 -0.78 1.31 9.82
C THR A 129 -0.42 0.81 8.41
N PRO A 130 -1.40 0.65 7.51
CA PRO A 130 -1.11 0.30 6.12
C PRO A 130 -0.19 1.32 5.44
N ILE A 131 1.02 0.88 5.09
CA ILE A 131 2.09 1.72 4.53
C ILE A 131 2.67 1.07 3.28
N ARG A 132 2.98 1.91 2.30
CA ARG A 132 3.68 1.53 1.09
C ARG A 132 4.66 2.61 0.66
N PHE A 133 5.96 2.30 0.73
CA PHE A 133 7.05 3.15 0.27
C PHE A 133 7.71 2.48 -0.95
N THR A 134 7.32 2.88 -2.15
CA THR A 134 7.79 2.27 -3.41
C THR A 134 8.16 3.32 -4.44
N GLY A 135 9.08 3.00 -5.34
CA GLY A 135 9.52 3.86 -6.43
C GLY A 135 10.12 5.18 -5.95
N SER A 136 9.62 6.31 -6.41
CA SER A 136 10.08 7.65 -6.01
C SER A 136 9.79 8.00 -4.54
N ASN A 137 8.98 7.19 -3.87
CA ASN A 137 8.62 7.34 -2.46
C ASN A 137 9.33 6.33 -1.56
N ALA A 138 10.32 5.59 -2.08
CA ALA A 138 11.14 4.70 -1.26
C ALA A 138 11.88 5.50 -0.17
N ILE A 139 12.02 4.90 1.02
CA ILE A 139 12.71 5.56 2.15
C ILE A 139 14.19 5.72 1.85
N PHE A 140 14.78 4.72 1.21
CA PHE A 140 16.14 4.75 0.71
C PHE A 140 16.17 4.40 -0.77
N PRO A 141 17.12 4.92 -1.54
CA PRO A 141 17.32 4.45 -2.91
C PRO A 141 17.46 2.92 -2.94
N LYS A 142 16.68 2.26 -3.79
CA LYS A 142 16.71 0.80 -3.97
C LYS A 142 16.17 -0.04 -2.81
N ILE A 143 15.54 0.56 -1.82
CA ILE A 143 14.88 -0.15 -0.73
C ILE A 143 13.43 0.31 -0.66
N GLU A 144 12.53 -0.59 -1.01
CA GLU A 144 11.09 -0.39 -0.88
C GLU A 144 10.57 -1.08 0.38
N PHE A 145 9.45 -0.62 0.92
CA PHE A 145 8.77 -1.27 2.03
C PHE A 145 7.26 -1.29 1.80
N SER A 146 6.63 -2.41 2.14
CA SER A 146 5.17 -2.50 2.15
C SER A 146 4.69 -3.52 3.19
N ASN A 147 3.59 -3.18 3.88
CA ASN A 147 2.90 -4.10 4.79
C ASN A 147 1.42 -4.33 4.41
N TYR A 148 0.94 -3.76 3.30
CA TYR A 148 -0.46 -3.87 2.92
C TYR A 148 -0.67 -3.83 1.40
N GLN A 149 -1.51 -4.74 0.89
CA GLN A 149 -1.98 -4.80 -0.51
C GLN A 149 -0.89 -4.65 -1.60
N SER A 150 0.33 -5.06 -1.29
CA SER A 150 1.44 -5.10 -2.24
C SER A 150 2.04 -6.50 -2.21
N PRO A 151 1.63 -7.38 -3.12
CA PRO A 151 2.06 -8.77 -3.09
C PRO A 151 3.55 -8.87 -3.39
N VAL A 152 4.26 -9.59 -2.53
CA VAL A 152 5.66 -9.93 -2.74
C VAL A 152 5.78 -11.23 -3.51
N ARG A 153 6.44 -11.21 -4.66
CA ARG A 153 6.70 -12.42 -5.45
C ARG A 153 7.71 -13.30 -4.73
N ILE A 154 7.35 -14.56 -4.46
CA ILE A 154 8.21 -15.50 -3.74
C ILE A 154 8.77 -16.62 -4.62
N SER A 155 8.20 -16.83 -5.81
CA SER A 155 8.61 -17.91 -6.71
C SER A 155 10.04 -17.81 -7.21
N ASP A 156 10.61 -16.61 -7.25
CA ASP A 156 11.97 -16.39 -7.73
C ASP A 156 12.99 -16.27 -6.58
N TYR A 157 12.55 -16.50 -5.34
CA TYR A 157 13.35 -16.32 -4.14
C TYR A 157 13.47 -17.61 -3.32
N ASN A 158 14.61 -17.84 -2.72
CA ASN A 158 14.85 -18.89 -1.74
C ASN A 158 14.79 -18.30 -0.34
N PHE A 159 13.91 -18.81 0.51
CA PHE A 159 13.94 -18.51 1.93
C PHE A 159 15.18 -19.13 2.56
N LEU A 160 15.94 -18.33 3.29
CA LEU A 160 17.24 -18.75 3.84
C LEU A 160 17.10 -19.41 5.22
N ASN A 161 16.12 -18.99 6.00
CA ASN A 161 15.96 -19.37 7.40
C ASN A 161 14.49 -19.69 7.78
N LEU A 162 13.71 -20.19 6.81
CA LEU A 162 12.32 -20.60 7.04
C LEU A 162 12.25 -21.96 7.76
N ASP A 163 11.71 -21.94 8.96
CA ASP A 163 11.43 -23.15 9.76
C ASP A 163 9.95 -23.55 9.56
N TYR A 164 9.72 -24.62 8.82
CA TYR A 164 8.39 -25.15 8.53
C TYR A 164 7.66 -25.73 9.74
N SER A 165 8.33 -25.91 10.88
CA SER A 165 7.69 -26.35 12.13
C SER A 165 7.03 -25.21 12.91
N LYS A 166 7.28 -23.99 12.52
CA LYS A 166 6.73 -22.76 13.11
C LYS A 166 5.69 -22.13 12.18
N SER A 167 4.85 -21.23 12.70
CA SER A 167 4.03 -20.38 11.86
C SER A 167 4.92 -19.44 11.02
N PHE A 168 4.39 -18.97 9.89
CA PHE A 168 5.12 -18.04 9.03
C PHE A 168 5.53 -16.77 9.78
N LEU A 169 4.61 -16.21 10.57
CA LEU A 169 4.90 -15.03 11.40
C LEU A 169 5.96 -15.29 12.48
N SER A 170 6.02 -16.51 13.01
CA SER A 170 7.02 -16.88 14.04
C SER A 170 8.45 -17.00 13.48
N ASN A 171 8.60 -17.03 12.17
CA ASN A 171 9.91 -16.96 11.50
C ASN A 171 10.43 -15.53 11.35
N MET A 172 9.62 -14.52 11.72
CA MET A 172 9.98 -13.11 11.56
C MET A 172 10.25 -12.46 12.90
N ALA A 173 11.28 -11.63 12.96
CA ALA A 173 11.42 -10.65 14.04
C ALA A 173 10.33 -9.57 13.91
N GLU A 174 10.06 -8.88 15.00
CA GLU A 174 9.22 -7.69 14.98
C GLU A 174 10.01 -6.50 14.43
N LEU A 175 9.36 -5.68 13.62
CA LEU A 175 9.97 -4.43 13.14
C LEU A 175 10.27 -3.54 14.34
N PRO A 176 11.51 -3.04 14.51
CA PRO A 176 11.85 -2.21 15.65
C PRO A 176 10.91 -1.00 15.81
N THR A 177 10.51 -0.70 17.03
CA THR A 177 9.54 0.36 17.35
C THR A 177 9.93 1.71 16.74
N HIS A 178 11.20 2.11 16.85
CA HIS A 178 11.68 3.38 16.27
C HIS A 178 11.55 3.41 14.73
N VAL A 179 11.62 2.26 14.04
CA VAL A 179 11.40 2.17 12.60
C VAL A 179 9.92 2.31 12.29
N SER A 180 9.06 1.67 13.08
CA SER A 180 7.60 1.80 12.93
C SER A 180 7.15 3.26 13.15
N GLU A 181 7.65 3.92 14.19
CA GLU A 181 7.39 5.32 14.47
C GLU A 181 7.87 6.25 13.34
N LEU A 182 9.08 6.01 12.82
CA LEU A 182 9.59 6.74 11.65
C LEU A 182 8.68 6.57 10.43
N PHE A 183 8.23 5.34 10.17
CA PHE A 183 7.36 5.04 9.03
C PHE A 183 6.00 5.73 9.17
N GLU A 184 5.41 5.74 10.35
CA GLU A 184 4.17 6.46 10.63
C GLU A 184 4.35 7.98 10.43
N GLN A 185 5.44 8.54 10.93
CA GLN A 185 5.75 9.96 10.74
C GLN A 185 5.92 10.31 9.25
N VAL A 186 6.73 9.56 8.50
CA VAL A 186 6.94 9.78 7.06
C VAL A 186 5.64 9.63 6.28
N ASN A 187 4.82 8.63 6.62
CA ASN A 187 3.53 8.43 5.99
C ASN A 187 2.55 9.58 6.29
N TYR A 188 2.55 10.07 7.53
CA TYR A 188 1.76 11.24 7.93
C TYR A 188 2.20 12.50 7.18
N GLU A 189 3.50 12.79 7.14
CA GLU A 189 4.05 13.97 6.44
C GLU A 189 3.80 13.91 4.93
N LYS A 190 3.95 12.72 4.34
CA LYS A 190 3.66 12.48 2.93
C LYS A 190 2.18 12.69 2.62
N ASN A 191 1.28 12.12 3.41
CA ASN A 191 -0.15 12.34 3.24
C ASN A 191 -0.51 13.82 3.37
N LYS A 192 0.18 14.54 4.26
CA LYS A 192 0.06 15.99 4.41
C LYS A 192 0.60 16.75 3.20
N GLN A 193 1.74 16.32 2.63
CA GLN A 193 2.32 16.93 1.41
C GLN A 193 1.52 16.59 0.16
N ASP A 194 1.05 15.36 -0.01
CA ASP A 194 0.19 14.96 -1.13
C ASP A 194 -1.12 15.74 -1.10
N VAL A 195 -1.66 15.97 0.07
CA VAL A 195 -2.80 16.88 0.24
C VAL A 195 -2.41 18.32 -0.14
N THR A 196 -1.22 18.79 0.22
CA THR A 196 -0.73 20.15 -0.08
C THR A 196 -0.32 20.27 -1.56
N THR A 197 0.36 19.27 -2.14
CA THR A 197 0.84 19.29 -3.54
C THR A 197 -0.30 19.09 -4.53
N ASN A 198 -1.26 18.23 -4.23
CA ASN A 198 -2.49 18.13 -5.00
C ASN A 198 -3.35 19.40 -4.86
N GLN A 199 -3.31 20.08 -3.70
CA GLN A 199 -3.88 21.40 -3.54
C GLN A 199 -3.14 22.46 -4.34
N ILE A 200 -1.80 22.46 -4.40
CA ILE A 200 -1.01 23.43 -5.17
C ILE A 200 -1.24 23.28 -6.69
N LYS A 201 -1.45 22.07 -7.20
CA LYS A 201 -1.85 21.86 -8.61
C LYS A 201 -3.31 22.26 -8.89
N PHE A 202 -4.17 22.25 -7.88
CA PHE A 202 -5.55 22.74 -7.96
C PHE A 202 -5.69 24.23 -7.57
N TRP A 203 -4.72 24.75 -6.79
CA TRP A 203 -4.66 26.12 -6.31
C TRP A 203 -3.47 26.85 -6.97
N GLU A 204 -3.54 27.15 -8.26
CA GLU A 204 -2.93 28.41 -8.69
C GLU A 204 -3.69 29.50 -7.95
N LYS A 205 -3.02 30.11 -6.95
CA LYS A 205 -3.61 31.20 -6.15
C LYS A 205 -4.24 32.22 -7.08
N PRO A 206 -5.55 32.46 -7.00
CA PRO A 206 -6.08 33.66 -7.62
C PRO A 206 -5.31 34.82 -6.99
N ASN A 207 -4.87 35.72 -7.84
CA ASN A 207 -4.10 36.89 -7.48
C ASN A 207 -4.67 37.55 -6.23
N LYS A 208 -3.89 37.73 -5.17
CA LYS A 208 -4.29 38.21 -3.84
C LYS A 208 -4.85 39.64 -3.79
N ASN A 209 -5.13 40.26 -4.93
CA ASN A 209 -5.53 41.67 -5.07
C ASN A 209 -6.99 41.90 -5.48
N VAL A 210 -7.85 40.86 -5.37
CA VAL A 210 -9.30 41.09 -5.53
C VAL A 210 -9.96 40.75 -4.20
N THR A 211 -10.20 41.77 -3.41
CA THR A 211 -11.13 41.76 -2.28
C THR A 211 -12.56 41.65 -2.82
N ASP A 212 -12.89 40.50 -3.35
CA ASP A 212 -14.26 40.26 -3.81
C ASP A 212 -15.10 39.80 -2.63
N ASN A 213 -16.21 40.51 -2.41
CA ASN A 213 -17.36 40.11 -1.59
C ASN A 213 -18.10 38.94 -2.23
N ILE A 214 -17.35 37.86 -2.57
CA ILE A 214 -17.92 36.64 -3.16
C ILE A 214 -18.47 35.79 -2.02
N SER A 215 -19.74 35.40 -2.12
CA SER A 215 -20.36 34.53 -1.13
C SER A 215 -19.65 33.17 -1.01
N ALA A 216 -19.76 32.50 0.14
CA ALA A 216 -19.22 31.16 0.34
C ALA A 216 -19.70 30.18 -0.72
N ASP A 217 -20.99 30.27 -1.09
CA ASP A 217 -21.61 29.41 -2.13
C ASP A 217 -21.01 29.65 -3.51
N GLU A 218 -20.73 30.90 -3.85
CA GLU A 218 -20.12 31.24 -5.14
C GLU A 218 -18.67 30.77 -5.21
N ARG A 219 -17.91 30.89 -4.10
CA ARG A 219 -16.55 30.32 -3.99
C ARG A 219 -16.56 28.81 -4.16
N LEU A 220 -17.50 28.14 -3.49
CA LEU A 220 -17.66 26.70 -3.55
C LEU A 220 -18.08 26.24 -4.97
N SER A 221 -18.98 26.95 -5.62
CA SER A 221 -19.39 26.67 -7.00
C SER A 221 -18.24 26.85 -7.99
N ARG A 222 -17.46 27.91 -7.87
CA ARG A 222 -16.25 28.15 -8.68
C ARG A 222 -15.18 27.07 -8.44
N TYR A 223 -15.10 26.53 -7.22
CA TYR A 223 -14.23 25.42 -6.90
C TYR A 223 -14.68 24.15 -7.63
N LEU A 224 -15.93 23.78 -7.48
CA LEU A 224 -16.50 22.56 -8.06
C LEU A 224 -16.52 22.59 -9.60
N SER A 225 -16.59 23.75 -10.23
CA SER A 225 -16.51 23.87 -11.69
C SER A 225 -15.15 23.40 -12.26
N LYS A 226 -14.12 23.29 -11.43
CA LYS A 226 -12.77 22.83 -11.81
C LYS A 226 -12.53 21.37 -11.44
N VAL A 227 -13.45 20.73 -10.74
CA VAL A 227 -13.32 19.33 -10.31
C VAL A 227 -13.85 18.43 -11.42
N THR A 228 -13.03 17.47 -11.83
CA THR A 228 -13.47 16.41 -12.73
C THR A 228 -14.42 15.48 -11.98
N PRO A 229 -15.61 15.17 -12.52
CA PRO A 229 -16.51 14.20 -11.91
C PRO A 229 -15.82 12.86 -11.70
N PRO A 230 -16.02 12.22 -10.54
CA PRO A 230 -15.42 10.93 -10.28
C PRO A 230 -16.01 9.83 -11.16
N GLU A 231 -15.19 8.90 -11.60
CA GLU A 231 -15.61 7.70 -12.30
C GLU A 231 -16.32 6.74 -11.34
N GLU A 232 -17.13 5.85 -11.91
CA GLU A 232 -17.76 4.75 -11.17
C GLU A 232 -16.70 3.93 -10.41
N GLY A 233 -16.93 3.64 -9.13
CA GLY A 233 -15.99 2.95 -8.24
C GLY A 233 -15.01 3.86 -7.48
N THR A 234 -14.80 5.11 -7.92
CA THR A 234 -13.93 6.08 -7.20
C THR A 234 -14.74 7.14 -6.44
N ARG A 235 -16.04 7.19 -6.64
CA ARG A 235 -16.99 8.21 -6.17
C ARG A 235 -16.90 8.44 -4.65
N HIS A 236 -16.98 7.39 -3.86
CA HIS A 236 -16.97 7.48 -2.39
C HIS A 236 -15.69 8.15 -1.86
N ASN A 237 -14.54 7.72 -2.35
CA ASN A 237 -13.25 8.26 -1.92
C ASN A 237 -13.09 9.72 -2.36
N THR A 238 -13.52 10.06 -3.57
CA THR A 238 -13.44 11.41 -4.10
C THR A 238 -14.28 12.38 -3.29
N TYR A 239 -15.56 12.06 -3.05
CA TYR A 239 -16.45 12.95 -2.29
C TYR A 239 -16.08 13.05 -0.81
N ARG A 240 -15.64 11.95 -0.18
CA ARG A 240 -15.16 12.00 1.20
C ARG A 240 -13.94 12.90 1.33
N ARG A 241 -13.00 12.83 0.38
CA ARG A 241 -11.81 13.72 0.34
C ARG A 241 -12.20 15.17 0.12
N LEU A 242 -13.11 15.46 -0.84
CA LEU A 242 -13.60 16.81 -1.10
C LEU A 242 -14.28 17.40 0.15
N LEU A 243 -15.18 16.65 0.77
CA LEU A 243 -15.88 17.07 1.98
C LEU A 243 -14.90 17.41 3.11
N PHE A 244 -13.96 16.49 3.39
CA PHE A 244 -12.94 16.70 4.41
C PHE A 244 -12.07 17.93 4.12
N THR A 245 -11.64 18.10 2.87
CA THR A 245 -10.79 19.23 2.47
C THR A 245 -11.52 20.55 2.67
N LEU A 246 -12.72 20.66 2.16
CA LEU A 246 -13.50 21.91 2.21
C LEU A 246 -13.88 22.27 3.66
N VAL A 247 -14.26 21.31 4.48
CA VAL A 247 -14.66 21.57 5.87
C VAL A 247 -13.46 21.84 6.76
N LYS A 248 -12.43 20.98 6.72
CA LYS A 248 -11.29 21.08 7.68
C LYS A 248 -10.21 22.08 7.27
N LYS A 249 -10.05 22.38 5.99
CA LYS A 249 -8.97 23.25 5.50
C LYS A 249 -9.44 24.61 5.04
N ASP A 250 -10.61 24.67 4.44
CA ASP A 250 -11.13 25.91 3.86
C ASP A 250 -12.24 26.54 4.71
N ASP A 251 -12.48 25.94 5.87
CA ASP A 251 -13.42 26.44 6.91
C ASP A 251 -14.86 26.67 6.40
N PHE A 252 -15.28 25.84 5.45
CA PHE A 252 -16.67 25.86 4.99
C PHE A 252 -17.57 25.08 5.96
N ASP A 253 -18.81 25.56 6.13
CA ASP A 253 -19.82 24.83 6.88
C ASP A 253 -20.11 23.45 6.27
N TYR A 254 -20.08 22.40 7.11
CA TYR A 254 -20.28 21.01 6.68
C TYR A 254 -21.59 20.81 5.94
N LYS A 255 -22.71 21.39 6.45
CA LYS A 255 -24.04 21.22 5.83
C LYS A 255 -24.09 21.85 4.45
N THR A 256 -23.49 23.03 4.30
CA THR A 256 -23.39 23.74 3.02
C THR A 256 -22.56 22.95 2.03
N VAL A 257 -21.37 22.50 2.43
CA VAL A 257 -20.49 21.68 1.55
C VAL A 257 -21.17 20.39 1.13
N ARG A 258 -21.75 19.66 2.09
CA ARG A 258 -22.46 18.41 1.81
C ARG A 258 -23.60 18.61 0.81
N GLN A 259 -24.46 19.62 1.04
CA GLN A 259 -25.59 19.89 0.14
C GLN A 259 -25.14 20.30 -1.26
N THR A 260 -24.10 21.11 -1.34
CA THR A 260 -23.54 21.55 -2.63
C THR A 260 -22.92 20.37 -3.39
N LEU A 261 -22.20 19.48 -2.70
CA LEU A 261 -21.64 18.26 -3.33
C LEU A 261 -22.74 17.31 -3.81
N ILE A 262 -23.82 17.15 -3.05
CA ILE A 262 -25.00 16.36 -3.48
C ILE A 262 -25.59 16.95 -4.76
N ASN A 263 -25.81 18.27 -4.81
CA ASN A 263 -26.36 18.94 -5.97
C ASN A 263 -25.41 18.85 -7.17
N TRP A 264 -24.11 19.00 -6.93
CA TRP A 264 -23.11 18.88 -7.98
C TRP A 264 -23.03 17.46 -8.55
N ASP A 265 -23.09 16.42 -7.69
CA ASP A 265 -23.13 15.02 -8.09
C ASP A 265 -24.36 14.68 -8.95
N LYS A 266 -25.51 15.26 -8.64
CA LYS A 266 -26.74 15.11 -9.46
C LYS A 266 -26.58 15.65 -10.87
N VAL A 267 -25.83 16.74 -11.03
CA VAL A 267 -25.69 17.43 -12.33
C VAL A 267 -24.54 16.86 -13.14
N ASN A 268 -23.43 16.53 -12.49
CA ASN A 268 -22.15 16.22 -13.15
C ASN A 268 -21.64 14.81 -12.86
N GLY A 269 -22.21 14.12 -11.89
CA GLY A 269 -21.76 12.82 -11.43
C GLY A 269 -22.36 11.64 -12.17
N VAL A 270 -21.94 10.44 -11.78
CA VAL A 270 -22.42 9.16 -12.32
C VAL A 270 -23.90 8.95 -12.01
N ASN A 271 -24.41 9.58 -10.94
CA ASN A 271 -25.80 9.43 -10.49
C ASN A 271 -26.70 10.61 -10.89
N GLN A 272 -26.96 10.73 -12.17
CA GLN A 272 -27.84 11.77 -12.73
C GLN A 272 -29.30 11.66 -12.28
N GLN A 273 -29.72 10.53 -11.68
CA GLN A 273 -31.10 10.32 -11.25
C GLN A 273 -31.40 10.88 -9.86
N GLY A 274 -30.42 11.48 -9.19
CA GLY A 274 -30.65 12.18 -7.91
C GLY A 274 -30.96 11.30 -6.71
N LEU A 275 -30.83 10.00 -6.85
CA LEU A 275 -31.00 9.03 -5.79
C LEU A 275 -29.63 8.87 -5.05
N ASP A 276 -29.68 8.48 -3.79
CA ASP A 276 -28.52 8.03 -3.00
C ASP A 276 -28.53 6.48 -2.98
N PRO A 277 -28.29 5.81 -4.14
CA PRO A 277 -28.64 4.41 -4.35
C PRO A 277 -27.80 3.47 -3.46
N ASP A 278 -26.65 3.94 -3.01
CA ASP A 278 -25.73 3.22 -2.15
C ASP A 278 -25.73 3.74 -0.70
N GLY A 279 -26.63 4.67 -0.38
CA GLY A 279 -26.71 5.28 0.95
C GLY A 279 -25.46 6.09 1.33
N PHE A 280 -24.60 6.44 0.36
CA PHE A 280 -23.33 7.12 0.61
C PHE A 280 -23.52 8.44 1.34
N TRP A 281 -24.41 9.31 0.85
CA TRP A 281 -24.67 10.59 1.47
C TRP A 281 -25.42 10.49 2.81
N SER A 282 -26.22 9.43 2.98
CA SER A 282 -26.91 9.13 4.23
C SER A 282 -25.97 8.58 5.29
N ALA A 283 -24.95 7.83 4.89
CA ALA A 283 -23.95 7.24 5.78
C ALA A 283 -22.82 8.20 6.18
N LEU A 284 -22.66 9.35 5.49
CA LEU A 284 -21.67 10.37 5.84
C LEU A 284 -22.13 11.12 7.09
N THR A 285 -21.61 10.70 8.24
CA THR A 285 -21.73 11.43 9.50
C THR A 285 -20.77 12.61 9.53
N PRO A 286 -21.10 13.72 10.24
CA PRO A 286 -20.13 14.76 10.54
C PRO A 286 -18.91 14.14 11.24
N VAL A 287 -17.72 14.51 10.81
CA VAL A 287 -16.50 14.19 11.54
C VAL A 287 -16.35 15.29 12.58
N ASP A 288 -16.63 14.96 13.83
CA ASP A 288 -16.42 15.84 14.99
C ASP A 288 -14.96 16.22 15.16
#